data_c60d5772c66d8006b32d66c1b330d33c
#
_entry.id   c60d5772c66d8006b32d66c1b330d33c
#
_cell.length_a   1.000
_cell.length_b   1.000
_cell.length_c   1.000
_cell.angle_alpha   90.00
_cell.angle_beta   90.00
_cell.angle_gamma   90.00
#
_symmetry.space_group_name_H-M   'P 1'
#
loop_
_entity.id
_entity.type
_entity.pdbx_description
1 polymer ?
#
loop_
_entity_poly.entity_id
_entity_poly.type
_entity_poly.pdbx_seq_one_letter_code
_entity_poly.pdbx_strand_id
1 'polypeptide(L)'
;LPGRRKHKADRKEKLIVVFCPTLTSPYYVLLLQGIEAVANEQGYGVFICNTQRDAGLEEKYLRMMQTMRPAGIIYTCNPHPDFQHQVEKIAKETPLVIISNKEKTTTVDAINQDNTVVGRLMARHLLDLGHTDVAFITPPLTRRQWQRSKRVEGFVREFEKEGKKDHVLIKAADESNDRKIPRMDSEYAMGYELTMELLQEGHKFTAIAGQNDMMAIGAIDALHEMRIHVPKDVSVIGCDNIFYSG
;
A
#
# COMPACT_ATOMS: atom_id res chain seq x y z
N LEU A 1 -1.43 46.31 40.22
CA LEU A 1 -2.16 45.02 40.19
C LEU A 1 -1.70 44.23 38.95
N PRO A 2 -1.14 43.03 39.06
CA PRO A 2 -0.67 42.28 37.90
C PRO A 2 -1.88 41.67 37.21
N GLY A 3 -2.00 41.96 35.91
CA GLY A 3 -3.06 41.41 35.05
C GLY A 3 -3.02 39.91 34.98
N ARG A 4 -4.13 39.30 35.36
CA ARG A 4 -4.44 37.87 35.15
C ARG A 4 -4.23 37.52 33.68
N ARG A 5 -3.17 36.79 33.34
CA ARG A 5 -3.09 36.05 32.09
C ARG A 5 -4.30 35.07 32.04
N LYS A 6 -5.31 35.42 31.27
CA LYS A 6 -6.36 34.46 30.92
C LYS A 6 -5.67 33.25 30.28
N HIS A 7 -5.77 32.08 30.92
CA HIS A 7 -5.46 30.83 30.29
C HIS A 7 -6.16 30.81 28.92
N LYS A 8 -5.37 30.78 27.85
CA LYS A 8 -5.87 30.41 26.53
C LYS A 8 -6.43 29.00 26.69
N ALA A 9 -7.76 28.91 26.79
CA ALA A 9 -8.44 27.63 26.77
C ALA A 9 -7.98 26.84 25.54
N ASP A 10 -7.70 25.59 25.73
CA ASP A 10 -7.44 24.45 24.86
C ASP A 10 -7.97 24.59 23.41
N ARG A 11 -7.38 25.48 22.62
CA ARG A 11 -7.66 25.52 21.18
C ARG A 11 -6.76 24.46 20.57
N LYS A 12 -7.32 23.25 20.31
CA LYS A 12 -6.66 22.28 19.42
C LYS A 12 -6.23 23.03 18.16
N GLU A 13 -4.97 22.90 17.79
CA GLU A 13 -4.53 23.49 16.53
C GLU A 13 -5.37 22.89 15.40
N LYS A 14 -5.76 23.72 14.43
CA LYS A 14 -6.45 23.25 13.23
C LYS A 14 -5.46 22.51 12.32
N LEU A 15 -4.95 21.39 12.81
CA LEU A 15 -3.93 20.59 12.18
C LEU A 15 -4.35 19.13 12.14
N ILE A 16 -4.33 18.56 10.95
CA ILE A 16 -4.46 17.12 10.71
C ILE A 16 -3.06 16.54 10.51
N VAL A 17 -2.73 15.49 11.25
CA VAL A 17 -1.45 14.78 11.08
C VAL A 17 -1.71 13.52 10.27
N VAL A 18 -0.87 13.30 9.25
CA VAL A 18 -0.99 12.14 8.36
C VAL A 18 0.28 11.29 8.46
N PHE A 19 0.13 10.06 8.94
CA PHE A 19 1.19 9.06 8.91
C PHE A 19 1.20 8.37 7.56
N CYS A 20 2.33 8.45 6.85
CA CYS A 20 2.52 7.89 5.53
C CYS A 20 3.77 6.98 5.52
N PRO A 21 3.71 5.77 4.94
CA PRO A 21 4.84 4.84 4.96
C PRO A 21 5.94 5.22 3.96
N THR A 22 5.60 6.00 2.92
CA THR A 22 6.54 6.48 1.91
C THR A 22 5.94 7.62 1.10
N LEU A 23 6.79 8.51 0.60
CA LEU A 23 6.42 9.58 -0.34
C LEU A 23 6.89 9.28 -1.78
N THR A 24 7.46 8.10 -2.03
CA THR A 24 7.97 7.71 -3.35
C THR A 24 6.95 6.92 -4.18
N SER A 25 5.93 6.32 -3.53
CA SER A 25 4.85 5.63 -4.23
C SER A 25 3.78 6.63 -4.68
N PRO A 26 3.44 6.70 -5.98
CA PRO A 26 2.38 7.58 -6.49
C PRO A 26 1.02 7.36 -5.82
N TYR A 27 0.71 6.14 -5.40
CA TYR A 27 -0.52 5.83 -4.64
C TYR A 27 -0.65 6.69 -3.37
N TYR A 28 0.41 6.74 -2.55
CA TYR A 28 0.36 7.54 -1.32
C TYR A 28 0.35 9.04 -1.61
N VAL A 29 1.02 9.48 -2.68
CA VAL A 29 1.01 10.89 -3.10
C VAL A 29 -0.40 11.33 -3.48
N LEU A 30 -1.12 10.55 -4.30
CA LEU A 30 -2.51 10.83 -4.68
C LEU A 30 -3.43 10.86 -3.45
N LEU A 31 -3.26 9.93 -2.53
CA LEU A 31 -4.03 9.88 -1.29
C LEU A 31 -3.79 11.13 -0.43
N LEU A 32 -2.52 11.54 -0.28
CA LEU A 32 -2.15 12.76 0.45
C LEU A 32 -2.73 14.01 -0.20
N GLN A 33 -2.70 14.13 -1.52
CA GLN A 33 -3.31 15.25 -2.25
C GLN A 33 -4.82 15.35 -1.97
N GLY A 34 -5.53 14.21 -1.97
CA GLY A 34 -6.95 14.17 -1.63
C GLY A 34 -7.23 14.61 -0.18
N ILE A 35 -6.41 14.14 0.76
CA ILE A 35 -6.52 14.53 2.17
C ILE A 35 -6.25 16.02 2.33
N GLU A 36 -5.21 16.55 1.69
CA GLU A 36 -4.82 17.96 1.79
C GLU A 36 -5.88 18.87 1.19
N ALA A 37 -6.45 18.51 0.04
CA ALA A 37 -7.51 19.29 -0.60
C ALA A 37 -8.72 19.48 0.34
N VAL A 38 -9.24 18.39 0.91
CA VAL A 38 -10.39 18.42 1.83
C VAL A 38 -10.03 19.14 3.14
N ALA A 39 -8.84 18.91 3.69
CA ALA A 39 -8.39 19.58 4.91
C ALA A 39 -8.36 21.12 4.72
N ASN A 40 -7.77 21.58 3.62
CA ASN A 40 -7.66 23.00 3.27
C ASN A 40 -9.04 23.66 3.11
N GLU A 41 -9.99 23.02 2.42
CA GLU A 41 -11.37 23.49 2.29
C GLU A 41 -12.05 23.68 3.65
N GLN A 42 -11.72 22.83 4.61
CA GLN A 42 -12.25 22.90 5.98
C GLN A 42 -11.41 23.79 6.92
N GLY A 43 -10.39 24.45 6.40
CA GLY A 43 -9.50 25.34 7.14
C GLY A 43 -8.55 24.64 8.10
N TYR A 44 -8.16 23.40 7.80
CA TYR A 44 -7.13 22.65 8.51
C TYR A 44 -5.83 22.64 7.71
N GLY A 45 -4.69 22.78 8.41
CA GLY A 45 -3.38 22.46 7.87
C GLY A 45 -3.13 20.94 7.91
N VAL A 46 -2.22 20.46 7.07
CA VAL A 46 -1.81 19.04 7.05
C VAL A 46 -0.32 18.95 7.41
N PHE A 47 0.02 18.06 8.32
CA PHE A 47 1.40 17.73 8.67
C PHE A 47 1.68 16.25 8.36
N ILE A 48 2.64 16.00 7.47
CA ILE A 48 2.94 14.66 6.99
C ILE A 48 4.09 14.05 7.80
N CYS A 49 3.84 12.91 8.44
CA CYS A 49 4.82 12.07 9.11
C CYS A 49 5.22 10.93 8.17
N ASN A 50 6.28 11.12 7.39
CA ASN A 50 6.82 10.06 6.54
C ASN A 50 7.63 9.07 7.40
N THR A 51 7.06 7.93 7.72
CA THR A 51 7.68 6.92 8.59
C THR A 51 8.75 6.09 7.88
N GLN A 52 8.81 6.12 6.55
CA GLN A 52 9.75 5.33 5.74
C GLN A 52 9.70 3.83 6.06
N ARG A 53 8.57 3.31 6.55
CA ARG A 53 8.41 1.94 7.06
C ARG A 53 9.39 1.61 8.21
N ASP A 54 9.92 2.62 8.88
CA ASP A 54 10.86 2.52 9.99
C ASP A 54 10.14 2.70 11.32
N ALA A 55 10.23 1.68 12.18
CA ALA A 55 9.56 1.69 13.49
C ALA A 55 10.07 2.82 14.40
N GLY A 56 11.36 3.14 14.34
CA GLY A 56 11.93 4.21 15.16
C GLY A 56 11.43 5.59 14.76
N LEU A 57 11.24 5.83 13.44
CA LEU A 57 10.64 7.07 12.97
C LEU A 57 9.16 7.14 13.35
N GLU A 58 8.42 6.04 13.23
CA GLU A 58 7.01 6.00 13.64
C GLU A 58 6.86 6.30 15.14
N GLU A 59 7.67 5.66 15.98
CA GLU A 59 7.67 5.91 17.42
C GLU A 59 7.98 7.36 17.76
N LYS A 60 8.98 7.96 17.08
CA LYS A 60 9.33 9.36 17.24
C LYS A 60 8.15 10.28 16.94
N TYR A 61 7.46 10.05 15.82
CA TYR A 61 6.28 10.84 15.46
C TYR A 61 5.12 10.63 16.44
N LEU A 62 4.87 9.39 16.91
CA LEU A 62 3.84 9.13 17.91
C LEU A 62 4.11 9.89 19.23
N ARG A 63 5.37 9.97 19.66
CA ARG A 63 5.74 10.80 20.83
C ARG A 63 5.47 12.28 20.59
N MET A 64 5.68 12.80 19.39
CA MET A 64 5.38 14.20 19.05
C MET A 64 3.89 14.51 19.15
N MET A 65 2.99 13.56 18.85
CA MET A 65 1.53 13.73 18.92
C MET A 65 1.06 14.12 20.33
N GLN A 66 1.72 13.61 21.38
CA GLN A 66 1.38 13.93 22.76
C GLN A 66 1.57 15.43 23.10
N THR A 67 2.56 16.07 22.45
CA THR A 67 2.86 17.49 22.65
C THR A 67 2.09 18.37 21.67
N MET A 68 1.96 17.94 20.41
CA MET A 68 1.37 18.70 19.32
C MET A 68 -0.16 18.80 19.42
N ARG A 69 -0.83 17.80 20.00
CA ARG A 69 -2.30 17.72 20.17
C ARG A 69 -3.07 18.13 18.91
N PRO A 70 -2.90 17.41 17.79
CA PRO A 70 -3.57 17.72 16.54
C PRO A 70 -5.08 17.60 16.68
N ALA A 71 -5.83 18.22 15.75
CA ALA A 71 -7.28 18.09 15.68
C ALA A 71 -7.71 16.66 15.27
N GLY A 72 -6.88 15.98 14.47
CA GLY A 72 -7.10 14.60 14.05
C GLY A 72 -5.84 13.96 13.49
N ILE A 73 -5.85 12.64 13.41
CA ILE A 73 -4.75 11.82 12.88
C ILE A 73 -5.30 10.87 11.81
N ILE A 74 -4.60 10.76 10.70
CA ILE A 74 -4.89 9.81 9.63
C ILE A 74 -3.67 8.91 9.44
N TYR A 75 -3.85 7.61 9.54
CA TYR A 75 -2.87 6.63 9.10
C TYR A 75 -3.22 6.16 7.70
N THR A 76 -2.30 6.28 6.74
CA THR A 76 -2.52 5.80 5.36
C THR A 76 -2.12 4.35 5.16
N CYS A 77 -1.68 3.68 6.22
CA CYS A 77 -1.37 2.26 6.29
C CYS A 77 -1.60 1.76 7.71
N ASN A 78 -1.47 0.47 7.96
CA ASN A 78 -1.51 -0.03 9.34
C ASN A 78 -0.29 0.48 10.13
N PRO A 79 -0.49 0.89 11.39
CA PRO A 79 0.62 1.19 12.29
C PRO A 79 1.48 -0.05 12.52
N HIS A 80 2.72 0.15 12.92
CA HIS A 80 3.60 -0.95 13.30
C HIS A 80 2.96 -1.74 14.45
N PRO A 81 3.00 -3.09 14.44
CA PRO A 81 2.34 -3.92 15.45
C PRO A 81 2.72 -3.56 16.90
N ASP A 82 3.97 -3.19 17.12
CA ASP A 82 4.46 -2.81 18.47
C ASP A 82 3.81 -1.51 19.00
N PHE A 83 3.22 -0.68 18.13
CA PHE A 83 2.60 0.59 18.49
C PHE A 83 1.09 0.58 18.46
N GLN A 84 0.46 -0.54 18.12
CA GLN A 84 -0.99 -0.65 18.02
C GLN A 84 -1.69 -0.17 19.30
N HIS A 85 -1.23 -0.63 20.46
CA HIS A 85 -1.78 -0.20 21.75
C HIS A 85 -1.62 1.30 22.02
N GLN A 86 -0.48 1.89 21.61
CA GLN A 86 -0.23 3.32 21.73
C GLN A 86 -1.15 4.13 20.81
N VAL A 87 -1.38 3.67 19.59
CA VAL A 87 -2.30 4.29 18.62
C VAL A 87 -3.73 4.23 19.16
N GLU A 88 -4.18 3.09 19.70
CA GLU A 88 -5.49 2.95 20.33
C GLU A 88 -5.67 3.88 21.55
N LYS A 89 -4.60 4.09 22.33
CA LYS A 89 -4.62 5.05 23.44
C LYS A 89 -4.77 6.48 22.93
N ILE A 90 -4.05 6.87 21.89
CA ILE A 90 -4.15 8.20 21.26
C ILE A 90 -5.56 8.42 20.69
N ALA A 91 -6.14 7.39 20.07
CA ALA A 91 -7.48 7.45 19.49
C ALA A 91 -8.61 7.75 20.50
N LYS A 92 -8.38 7.49 21.81
CA LYS A 92 -9.33 7.86 22.87
C LYS A 92 -9.39 9.37 23.13
N GLU A 93 -8.30 10.11 22.81
CA GLU A 93 -8.17 11.53 23.12
C GLU A 93 -8.21 12.39 21.84
N THR A 94 -7.80 11.81 20.69
CA THR A 94 -7.72 12.49 19.40
C THR A 94 -8.43 11.66 18.34
N PRO A 95 -9.36 12.23 17.54
CA PRO A 95 -9.96 11.55 16.40
C PRO A 95 -8.89 10.92 15.51
N LEU A 96 -8.99 9.61 15.24
CA LEU A 96 -8.01 8.87 14.49
C LEU A 96 -8.69 7.89 13.55
N VAL A 97 -8.26 7.90 12.27
CA VAL A 97 -8.74 7.00 11.22
C VAL A 97 -7.56 6.29 10.58
N ILE A 98 -7.71 5.01 10.31
CA ILE A 98 -6.73 4.19 9.59
C ILE A 98 -7.28 3.85 8.21
N ILE A 99 -6.56 4.23 7.14
CA ILE A 99 -6.87 3.82 5.76
C ILE A 99 -6.08 2.54 5.48
N SER A 100 -6.70 1.41 5.74
CA SER A 100 -6.11 0.09 5.52
C SER A 100 -7.10 -0.99 5.93
N ASN A 101 -6.75 -2.26 5.78
CA ASN A 101 -7.60 -3.34 6.27
C ASN A 101 -7.57 -3.40 7.80
N LYS A 102 -8.72 -3.19 8.39
CA LYS A 102 -8.92 -3.34 9.83
C LYS A 102 -8.73 -4.80 10.23
N GLU A 103 -7.76 -5.09 11.09
CA GLU A 103 -7.87 -6.32 11.88
C GLU A 103 -9.11 -6.21 12.76
N LYS A 104 -9.88 -7.30 12.85
CA LYS A 104 -11.16 -7.34 13.61
C LYS A 104 -11.05 -6.93 15.08
N THR A 105 -9.82 -6.75 15.56
CA THR A 105 -9.49 -6.50 16.97
C THR A 105 -9.27 -5.03 17.33
N THR A 106 -9.25 -4.10 16.37
CA THR A 106 -9.00 -2.68 16.68
C THR A 106 -10.29 -1.92 16.97
N THR A 107 -10.26 -1.06 17.99
CA THR A 107 -11.37 -0.14 18.35
C THR A 107 -11.31 1.19 17.57
N VAL A 108 -10.32 1.37 16.71
CA VAL A 108 -10.08 2.58 15.94
C VAL A 108 -10.91 2.54 14.67
N ASP A 109 -11.44 3.70 14.25
CA ASP A 109 -12.14 3.82 12.97
C ASP A 109 -11.22 3.51 11.79
N ALA A 110 -11.74 2.80 10.78
CA ALA A 110 -10.95 2.41 9.64
C ALA A 110 -11.74 2.48 8.32
N ILE A 111 -11.05 2.93 7.27
CA ILE A 111 -11.49 2.82 5.89
C ILE A 111 -10.82 1.58 5.31
N ASN A 112 -11.62 0.56 5.03
CA ASN A 112 -11.11 -0.74 4.61
C ASN A 112 -11.22 -0.92 3.10
N GLN A 113 -10.13 -1.41 2.50
CA GLN A 113 -10.13 -1.97 1.16
C GLN A 113 -10.09 -3.49 1.26
N ASP A 114 -11.04 -4.17 0.65
CA ASP A 114 -11.05 -5.64 0.61
C ASP A 114 -10.08 -6.16 -0.44
N ASN A 115 -8.87 -6.48 -0.02
CA ASN A 115 -7.84 -7.01 -0.90
C ASN A 115 -8.17 -8.37 -1.51
N THR A 116 -9.02 -9.17 -0.86
CA THR A 116 -9.51 -10.44 -1.46
C THR A 116 -10.39 -10.14 -2.68
N VAL A 117 -11.26 -9.14 -2.57
CA VAL A 117 -12.09 -8.68 -3.70
C VAL A 117 -11.22 -8.10 -4.80
N VAL A 118 -10.22 -7.28 -4.47
CA VAL A 118 -9.29 -6.73 -5.47
C VAL A 118 -8.60 -7.85 -6.25
N GLY A 119 -8.00 -8.83 -5.57
CA GLY A 119 -7.36 -9.98 -6.23
C GLY A 119 -8.32 -10.76 -7.11
N ARG A 120 -9.54 -10.99 -6.62
CA ARG A 120 -10.61 -11.64 -7.39
C ARG A 120 -10.96 -10.88 -8.68
N LEU A 121 -11.08 -9.55 -8.61
CA LEU A 121 -11.39 -8.72 -9.77
C LEU A 121 -10.28 -8.76 -10.82
N MET A 122 -9.00 -8.70 -10.40
CA MET A 122 -7.86 -8.85 -11.29
C MET A 122 -7.87 -10.21 -12.00
N ALA A 123 -8.07 -11.29 -11.25
CA ALA A 123 -8.17 -12.65 -11.80
C ALA A 123 -9.34 -12.79 -12.77
N ARG A 124 -10.52 -12.29 -12.40
CA ARG A 124 -11.72 -12.36 -13.26
C ARG A 124 -11.47 -11.65 -14.59
N HIS A 125 -10.87 -10.47 -14.57
CA HIS A 125 -10.55 -9.73 -15.78
C HIS A 125 -9.63 -10.53 -16.72
N LEU A 126 -8.57 -11.16 -16.19
CA LEU A 126 -7.68 -11.97 -17.01
C LEU A 126 -8.39 -13.23 -17.57
N LEU A 127 -9.21 -13.88 -16.76
CA LEU A 127 -10.01 -15.05 -17.18
C LEU A 127 -11.02 -14.68 -18.27
N ASP A 128 -11.69 -13.52 -18.14
CA ASP A 128 -12.66 -13.03 -19.14
C ASP A 128 -11.99 -12.68 -20.48
N LEU A 129 -10.70 -12.32 -20.45
CA LEU A 129 -9.86 -12.13 -21.65
C LEU A 129 -9.26 -13.43 -22.19
N GLY A 130 -9.52 -14.58 -21.56
CA GLY A 130 -9.09 -15.91 -22.00
C GLY A 130 -7.71 -16.33 -21.49
N HIS A 131 -7.07 -15.56 -20.57
CA HIS A 131 -5.82 -15.96 -19.99
C HIS A 131 -6.02 -17.11 -18.99
N THR A 132 -5.22 -18.17 -19.13
CA THR A 132 -5.26 -19.34 -18.24
C THR A 132 -3.94 -19.53 -17.49
N ASP A 133 -2.82 -19.34 -18.16
CA ASP A 133 -1.48 -19.46 -17.61
C ASP A 133 -0.97 -18.08 -17.26
N VAL A 134 -0.89 -17.77 -15.98
CA VAL A 134 -0.62 -16.42 -15.47
C VAL A 134 0.42 -16.43 -14.37
N ALA A 135 1.21 -15.36 -14.29
CA ALA A 135 2.10 -15.10 -13.17
C ALA A 135 1.53 -13.96 -12.31
N PHE A 136 1.63 -14.08 -10.99
CA PHE A 136 1.38 -13.01 -10.05
C PHE A 136 2.68 -12.65 -9.34
N ILE A 137 3.16 -11.42 -9.54
CA ILE A 137 4.38 -10.91 -8.90
C ILE A 137 4.04 -10.03 -7.70
N THR A 138 4.74 -10.21 -6.59
CA THR A 138 4.42 -9.54 -5.32
C THR A 138 5.69 -9.27 -4.50
N PRO A 139 5.71 -8.18 -3.70
CA PRO A 139 6.71 -8.04 -2.66
C PRO A 139 6.64 -9.20 -1.66
N PRO A 140 7.57 -9.31 -0.67
CA PRO A 140 7.57 -10.39 0.30
C PRO A 140 6.22 -10.57 0.99
N LEU A 141 5.74 -11.81 1.09
CA LEU A 141 4.49 -12.17 1.76
C LEU A 141 4.74 -12.44 3.24
N THR A 142 4.99 -11.39 4.00
CA THR A 142 5.26 -11.48 5.45
C THR A 142 3.99 -11.38 6.28
N ARG A 143 4.04 -11.85 7.55
CA ARG A 143 2.93 -11.65 8.51
C ARG A 143 2.59 -10.17 8.72
N ARG A 144 3.58 -9.28 8.63
CA ARG A 144 3.37 -7.81 8.75
C ARG A 144 2.54 -7.23 7.61
N GLN A 145 2.54 -7.90 6.46
CA GLN A 145 1.90 -7.44 5.24
C GLN A 145 0.84 -8.42 4.74
N TRP A 146 0.13 -9.05 5.68
CA TRP A 146 -0.91 -10.04 5.41
C TRP A 146 -1.97 -9.58 4.39
N GLN A 147 -2.14 -8.27 4.22
CA GLN A 147 -3.03 -7.69 3.20
C GLN A 147 -2.60 -8.02 1.77
N ARG A 148 -1.28 -8.08 1.52
CA ARG A 148 -0.74 -8.53 0.23
C ARG A 148 -1.10 -9.98 -0.03
N SER A 149 -0.99 -10.82 1.01
CA SER A 149 -1.41 -12.22 0.95
C SER A 149 -2.90 -12.36 0.64
N LYS A 150 -3.76 -11.47 1.14
CA LYS A 150 -5.19 -11.48 0.83
C LYS A 150 -5.49 -11.17 -0.63
N ARG A 151 -4.73 -10.30 -1.27
CA ARG A 151 -4.87 -10.02 -2.70
C ARG A 151 -4.48 -11.26 -3.53
N VAL A 152 -3.33 -11.86 -3.22
CA VAL A 152 -2.88 -13.13 -3.82
C VAL A 152 -3.91 -14.24 -3.60
N GLU A 153 -4.41 -14.40 -2.37
CA GLU A 153 -5.42 -15.41 -2.03
C GLU A 153 -6.71 -15.23 -2.86
N GLY A 154 -7.20 -13.99 -2.98
CA GLY A 154 -8.37 -13.68 -3.79
C GLY A 154 -8.16 -13.99 -5.27
N PHE A 155 -6.96 -13.69 -5.79
CA PHE A 155 -6.57 -13.97 -7.16
C PHE A 155 -6.53 -15.49 -7.45
N VAL A 156 -5.82 -16.26 -6.63
CA VAL A 156 -5.69 -17.71 -6.78
C VAL A 156 -7.04 -18.41 -6.65
N ARG A 157 -7.87 -18.01 -5.67
CA ARG A 157 -9.21 -18.60 -5.48
C ARG A 157 -10.12 -18.42 -6.69
N GLU A 158 -9.99 -17.33 -7.44
CA GLU A 158 -10.82 -17.14 -8.62
C GLU A 158 -10.41 -18.07 -9.75
N PHE A 159 -9.11 -18.30 -9.97
CA PHE A 159 -8.62 -19.32 -10.88
C PHE A 159 -8.97 -20.75 -10.42
N GLU A 160 -8.95 -21.02 -9.11
CA GLU A 160 -9.33 -22.31 -8.53
C GLU A 160 -10.81 -22.66 -8.82
N LYS A 161 -11.72 -21.68 -8.79
CA LYS A 161 -13.14 -21.90 -9.16
C LYS A 161 -13.32 -22.37 -10.61
N GLU A 162 -12.40 -21.97 -11.50
CA GLU A 162 -12.40 -22.37 -12.90
C GLU A 162 -11.55 -23.64 -13.13
N GLY A 163 -11.12 -24.32 -12.06
CA GLY A 163 -10.27 -25.51 -12.16
C GLY A 163 -8.85 -25.25 -12.68
N LYS A 164 -8.38 -24.00 -12.59
CA LYS A 164 -7.11 -23.54 -13.18
C LYS A 164 -6.07 -23.09 -12.14
N LYS A 165 -6.19 -23.56 -10.90
CA LYS A 165 -5.28 -23.17 -9.81
C LYS A 165 -3.80 -23.42 -10.13
N ASP A 166 -3.51 -24.58 -10.72
CA ASP A 166 -2.15 -25.03 -11.04
C ASP A 166 -1.51 -24.25 -12.19
N HIS A 167 -2.28 -23.39 -12.86
CA HIS A 167 -1.84 -22.48 -13.91
C HIS A 167 -1.50 -21.07 -13.38
N VAL A 168 -1.58 -20.86 -12.08
CA VAL A 168 -1.21 -19.59 -11.44
C VAL A 168 0.14 -19.73 -10.77
N LEU A 169 1.13 -19.06 -11.32
CA LEU A 169 2.47 -19.00 -10.75
C LEU A 169 2.58 -17.76 -9.83
N ILE A 170 2.90 -17.98 -8.56
CA ILE A 170 3.15 -16.88 -7.61
C ILE A 170 4.65 -16.69 -7.45
N LYS A 171 5.15 -15.50 -7.80
CA LYS A 171 6.55 -15.12 -7.60
C LYS A 171 6.61 -13.96 -6.60
N ALA A 172 7.09 -14.25 -5.39
CA ALA A 172 7.27 -13.24 -4.34
C ALA A 172 8.75 -12.88 -4.21
N ALA A 173 9.04 -11.61 -3.96
CA ALA A 173 10.39 -11.18 -3.65
C ALA A 173 10.87 -11.76 -2.32
N ASP A 174 12.17 -11.95 -2.17
CA ASP A 174 12.79 -12.41 -0.92
C ASP A 174 12.79 -11.29 0.13
N GLU A 175 12.55 -11.62 1.41
CA GLU A 175 12.62 -10.65 2.51
C GLU A 175 13.99 -9.95 2.60
N SER A 176 15.06 -10.61 2.18
CA SER A 176 16.41 -10.05 2.13
C SER A 176 16.56 -8.96 1.07
N ASN A 177 15.74 -8.98 0.02
CA ASN A 177 15.75 -8.01 -1.07
C ASN A 177 15.02 -6.71 -0.68
N ASP A 178 14.02 -6.77 0.20
CA ASP A 178 13.30 -5.58 0.72
C ASP A 178 14.25 -4.59 1.43
N ARG A 179 15.43 -5.05 1.87
CA ARG A 179 16.48 -4.22 2.52
C ARG A 179 17.56 -3.71 1.57
N LYS A 180 17.72 -4.30 0.39
CA LYS A 180 18.84 -4.01 -0.53
C LYS A 180 18.50 -2.99 -1.61
N ILE A 181 17.23 -2.85 -1.98
CA ILE A 181 16.79 -1.92 -3.01
C ILE A 181 16.67 -0.53 -2.38
N PRO A 182 17.26 0.51 -2.99
CA PRO A 182 17.05 1.88 -2.54
C PRO A 182 15.56 2.16 -2.44
N ARG A 183 15.09 2.69 -1.30
CA ARG A 183 13.68 2.86 -0.96
C ARG A 183 12.86 3.68 -1.98
N MET A 184 13.50 4.36 -2.92
CA MET A 184 12.81 5.25 -3.87
C MET A 184 12.01 4.53 -4.96
N ASP A 185 12.48 3.35 -5.43
CA ASP A 185 11.85 2.63 -6.56
C ASP A 185 11.62 1.14 -6.26
N SER A 186 11.47 0.78 -4.98
CA SER A 186 11.50 -0.62 -4.54
C SER A 186 10.43 -1.49 -5.22
N GLU A 187 9.22 -1.00 -5.41
CA GLU A 187 8.12 -1.79 -6.01
C GLU A 187 8.29 -1.94 -7.53
N TYR A 188 8.74 -0.87 -8.21
CA TYR A 188 9.11 -0.94 -9.63
C TYR A 188 10.28 -1.90 -9.87
N ALA A 189 11.38 -1.74 -9.12
CA ALA A 189 12.56 -2.60 -9.25
C ALA A 189 12.23 -4.08 -8.97
N MET A 190 11.43 -4.35 -7.93
CA MET A 190 10.96 -5.71 -7.65
C MET A 190 10.13 -6.28 -8.81
N GLY A 191 9.23 -5.47 -9.40
CA GLY A 191 8.45 -5.88 -10.57
C GLY A 191 9.33 -6.28 -11.75
N TYR A 192 10.35 -5.48 -12.03
CA TYR A 192 11.33 -5.74 -13.08
C TYR A 192 12.15 -7.01 -12.77
N GLU A 193 12.76 -7.11 -11.59
CA GLU A 193 13.62 -8.23 -11.20
C GLU A 193 12.87 -9.57 -11.19
N LEU A 194 11.68 -9.61 -10.56
CA LEU A 194 10.88 -10.83 -10.51
C LEU A 194 10.43 -11.29 -11.90
N THR A 195 10.15 -10.36 -12.80
CA THR A 195 9.79 -10.69 -14.18
C THR A 195 11.00 -11.26 -14.94
N MET A 196 12.17 -10.65 -14.78
CA MET A 196 13.42 -11.17 -15.36
C MET A 196 13.73 -12.57 -14.85
N GLU A 197 13.57 -12.84 -13.55
CA GLU A 197 13.75 -14.16 -12.97
C GLU A 197 12.78 -15.19 -13.57
N LEU A 198 11.49 -14.86 -13.70
CA LEU A 198 10.48 -15.73 -14.32
C LEU A 198 10.83 -16.11 -15.75
N LEU A 199 11.33 -15.15 -16.54
CA LEU A 199 11.76 -15.38 -17.92
C LEU A 199 13.02 -16.24 -18.00
N GLN A 200 14.00 -16.00 -17.12
CA GLN A 200 15.24 -16.78 -17.06
C GLN A 200 15.01 -18.23 -16.58
N GLU A 201 14.05 -18.45 -15.68
CA GLU A 201 13.60 -19.77 -15.22
C GLU A 201 12.82 -20.53 -16.31
N GLY A 202 12.50 -19.88 -17.42
CA GLY A 202 11.81 -20.49 -18.57
C GLY A 202 10.31 -20.73 -18.33
N HIS A 203 9.70 -20.04 -17.36
CA HIS A 203 8.27 -20.11 -17.11
C HIS A 203 7.47 -19.57 -18.28
N LYS A 204 6.35 -20.24 -18.60
CA LYS A 204 5.42 -19.83 -19.65
C LYS A 204 4.16 -19.25 -19.02
N PHE A 205 3.80 -18.07 -19.44
CA PHE A 205 2.56 -17.38 -19.04
C PHE A 205 2.12 -16.44 -20.16
N THR A 206 0.83 -16.17 -20.23
CA THR A 206 0.25 -15.23 -21.19
C THR A 206 -0.13 -13.90 -20.56
N ALA A 207 -0.10 -13.81 -19.22
CA ALA A 207 -0.30 -12.56 -18.51
C ALA A 207 0.51 -12.51 -17.20
N ILE A 208 0.86 -11.29 -16.79
CA ILE A 208 1.45 -10.99 -15.49
C ILE A 208 0.49 -10.07 -14.73
N ALA A 209 0.20 -10.43 -13.48
CA ALA A 209 -0.47 -9.56 -12.52
C ALA A 209 0.55 -9.01 -11.51
N GLY A 210 0.73 -7.71 -11.48
CA GLY A 210 1.52 -7.03 -10.46
C GLY A 210 0.70 -6.79 -9.20
N GLN A 211 1.31 -6.94 -8.01
CA GLN A 211 0.67 -6.60 -6.73
C GLN A 211 0.07 -5.18 -6.75
N ASN A 212 0.71 -4.26 -7.46
CA ASN A 212 0.27 -2.90 -7.74
C ASN A 212 0.80 -2.42 -9.10
N ASP A 213 0.44 -1.18 -9.48
CA ASP A 213 0.82 -0.61 -10.76
C ASP A 213 2.34 -0.41 -10.90
N MET A 214 3.05 -0.03 -9.84
CA MET A 214 4.50 0.14 -9.92
C MET A 214 5.21 -1.18 -10.25
N MET A 215 4.76 -2.30 -9.68
CA MET A 215 5.28 -3.62 -10.06
C MET A 215 4.88 -4.00 -11.48
N ALA A 216 3.66 -3.67 -11.91
CA ALA A 216 3.21 -3.91 -13.27
C ALA A 216 4.05 -3.13 -14.29
N ILE A 217 4.39 -1.86 -14.01
CA ILE A 217 5.25 -1.03 -14.85
C ILE A 217 6.66 -1.63 -14.93
N GLY A 218 7.25 -2.06 -13.81
CA GLY A 218 8.53 -2.75 -13.80
C GLY A 218 8.52 -4.03 -14.63
N ALA A 219 7.40 -4.80 -14.57
CA ALA A 219 7.23 -5.99 -15.40
C ALA A 219 7.18 -5.65 -16.91
N ILE A 220 6.49 -4.57 -17.28
CA ILE A 220 6.44 -4.10 -18.69
C ILE A 220 7.84 -3.80 -19.21
N ASP A 221 8.66 -3.09 -18.44
CA ASP A 221 10.01 -2.74 -18.85
C ASP A 221 10.92 -3.97 -18.98
N ALA A 222 10.81 -4.95 -18.07
CA ALA A 222 11.52 -6.23 -18.17
C ALA A 222 11.11 -7.02 -19.44
N LEU A 223 9.82 -7.06 -19.75
CA LEU A 223 9.31 -7.71 -20.97
C LEU A 223 9.84 -7.00 -22.23
N HIS A 224 9.82 -5.67 -22.26
CA HIS A 224 10.34 -4.88 -23.38
C HIS A 224 11.84 -5.11 -23.60
N GLU A 225 12.65 -5.18 -22.54
CA GLU A 225 14.07 -5.48 -22.63
C GLU A 225 14.33 -6.85 -23.29
N MET A 226 13.48 -7.82 -22.95
CA MET A 226 13.52 -9.16 -23.55
C MET A 226 12.80 -9.25 -24.91
N ARG A 227 12.40 -8.11 -25.50
CA ARG A 227 11.69 -7.98 -26.79
C ARG A 227 10.35 -8.73 -26.83
N ILE A 228 9.68 -8.86 -25.69
CA ILE A 228 8.35 -9.42 -25.56
C ILE A 228 7.35 -8.26 -25.60
N HIS A 229 6.39 -8.31 -26.52
CA HIS A 229 5.45 -7.21 -26.73
C HIS A 229 4.27 -7.28 -25.78
N VAL A 230 3.99 -6.16 -25.09
CA VAL A 230 2.82 -5.97 -24.27
C VAL A 230 1.78 -5.16 -25.06
N PRO A 231 0.52 -5.59 -25.18
CA PRO A 231 -0.07 -6.81 -24.64
C PRO A 231 -0.03 -8.01 -25.63
N LYS A 232 0.62 -7.90 -26.78
CA LYS A 232 0.52 -8.87 -27.88
C LYS A 232 1.01 -10.27 -27.51
N ASP A 233 2.15 -10.36 -26.83
CA ASP A 233 2.78 -11.63 -26.45
C ASP A 233 2.44 -11.96 -24.98
N VAL A 234 2.45 -10.94 -24.10
CA VAL A 234 2.11 -11.05 -22.67
C VAL A 234 1.29 -9.83 -22.25
N SER A 235 0.12 -10.06 -21.66
CA SER A 235 -0.67 -9.00 -21.03
C SER A 235 -0.16 -8.68 -19.64
N VAL A 236 -0.31 -7.41 -19.21
CA VAL A 236 0.07 -7.01 -17.85
C VAL A 236 -1.08 -6.27 -17.21
N ILE A 237 -1.36 -6.59 -15.94
CA ILE A 237 -2.37 -5.91 -15.12
C ILE A 237 -1.75 -5.46 -13.80
N GLY A 238 -2.07 -4.24 -13.37
CA GLY A 238 -1.74 -3.68 -12.07
C GLY A 238 -2.98 -3.44 -11.22
N CYS A 239 -2.79 -2.71 -10.14
CA CYS A 239 -3.84 -2.24 -9.24
C CYS A 239 -3.36 -0.94 -8.60
N ASP A 240 -4.19 0.07 -8.52
CA ASP A 240 -4.11 1.36 -7.84
C ASP A 240 -4.59 2.50 -8.75
N ASN A 241 -4.52 2.36 -10.08
CA ASN A 241 -4.88 3.38 -11.08
C ASN A 241 -4.05 4.67 -10.89
N ILE A 242 -2.74 4.52 -10.79
CA ILE A 242 -1.82 5.67 -10.70
C ILE A 242 -1.70 6.38 -12.05
N PHE A 243 -1.18 7.61 -12.05
CA PHE A 243 -1.08 8.46 -13.25
C PHE A 243 -0.37 7.79 -14.44
N TYR A 244 0.56 6.86 -14.19
CA TYR A 244 1.34 6.17 -15.22
C TYR A 244 0.68 4.90 -15.76
N SER A 245 -0.50 4.51 -15.28
CA SER A 245 -1.18 3.26 -15.67
C SER A 245 -2.18 3.42 -16.83
N GLY A 246 -2.30 4.64 -17.38
CA GLY A 246 -3.22 4.97 -18.48
C GLY A 246 -2.60 4.92 -19.87
#